data_13e9fda40f6897ba5df6406bffbdf6e9
#
_entry.id   13e9fda40f6897ba5df6406bffbdf6e9
#
_cell.length_a   1.000
_cell.length_b   1.000
_cell.length_c   1.000
_cell.angle_alpha   90.00
_cell.angle_beta   90.00
_cell.angle_gamma   90.00
#
_symmetry.space_group_name_H-M   'P 1'
#
loop_
_entity.id
_entity.type
_entity.pdbx_description
1 polymer ?
#
loop_
_entity_poly.entity_id
_entity_poly.type
_entity_poly.pdbx_seq_one_letter_code
_entity_poly.pdbx_strand_id
1 'polypeptide(L)'
;MQDDISEAVLANEDVVKYLRGGYGDSGAQAREKINGYLEELRTTQRHKFYRALQHPLYPILRKIERVHENLHHVTNAVGRNRIVYSSNHKSHCDYLVEPLVLDDNGIRPPLIVAGINLFGGPLGLIHKHVTGAIPIRRATKDAAYLIIFKAYVAEVLKKHDLFFYPEGGRSYSGELKPSKTGLFNAALGAERPNLVIIPVAVAYDLVLEDHILAHQSVKKRQRPFGREVAEMVRYAVGYRSRAFVTFGAPITAGDRDVHSRSDVLELARVVRARTGALYKVLPTAVFAASMRPSITRRDLESRIDRLIEELAARHANLAVSSGRQAIDEAAEPLETRGIVVAERGRFRVRERTVLKYYARTIEHLLVTTGRTH
;
A
#
# COMPACT_ATOMS: atom_id res chain seq x y z
N MET A 1 26.91 0.10 10.33
CA MET A 1 25.74 0.66 9.61
C MET A 1 24.53 0.91 10.51
N GLN A 2 24.15 -0.01 11.39
CA GLN A 2 23.03 0.20 12.34
C GLN A 2 23.42 1.07 13.53
N ASP A 3 24.61 0.87 14.07
CA ASP A 3 25.13 1.68 15.19
C ASP A 3 25.24 3.15 14.79
N ASP A 4 25.67 3.42 13.59
CA ASP A 4 25.78 4.72 12.92
C ASP A 4 24.41 5.46 12.76
N ILE A 5 23.31 4.73 12.42
CA ILE A 5 21.97 5.32 12.40
C ILE A 5 21.48 5.62 13.82
N SER A 6 21.73 4.72 14.78
CA SER A 6 21.32 4.93 16.16
C SER A 6 22.04 6.12 16.79
N GLU A 7 23.33 6.27 16.55
CA GLU A 7 24.12 7.42 17.01
C GLU A 7 23.61 8.73 16.40
N ALA A 8 23.32 8.74 15.08
CA ALA A 8 22.77 9.91 14.40
C ALA A 8 21.39 10.30 14.95
N VAL A 9 20.53 9.30 15.24
CA VAL A 9 19.21 9.55 15.86
C VAL A 9 19.36 10.13 17.28
N LEU A 10 20.29 9.63 18.08
CA LEU A 10 20.55 10.17 19.43
C LEU A 10 21.13 11.59 19.39
N ALA A 11 21.80 11.98 18.30
CA ALA A 11 22.31 13.32 18.09
C ALA A 11 21.26 14.29 17.49
N ASN A 12 20.08 13.80 17.10
CA ASN A 12 19.01 14.63 16.56
C ASN A 12 18.52 15.66 17.61
N GLU A 13 18.30 16.91 17.20
CA GLU A 13 17.95 18.01 18.11
C GLU A 13 16.68 17.74 18.93
N ASP A 14 15.63 17.22 18.33
CA ASP A 14 14.37 16.89 19.01
C ASP A 14 14.56 15.77 20.03
N VAL A 15 15.41 14.78 19.71
CA VAL A 15 15.76 13.68 20.61
C VAL A 15 16.59 14.21 21.78
N VAL A 16 17.58 15.04 21.52
CA VAL A 16 18.41 15.68 22.56
C VAL A 16 17.56 16.55 23.49
N LYS A 17 16.63 17.33 22.92
CA LYS A 17 15.69 18.15 23.68
C LYS A 17 14.80 17.30 24.59
N TYR A 18 14.28 16.19 24.07
CA TYR A 18 13.51 15.24 24.88
C TYR A 18 14.34 14.67 26.03
N LEU A 19 15.59 14.24 25.78
CA LEU A 19 16.50 13.70 26.79
C LEU A 19 16.85 14.70 27.91
N ARG A 20 16.80 16.00 27.62
CA ARG A 20 17.04 17.07 28.62
C ARG A 20 15.83 17.37 29.51
N GLY A 21 14.76 16.58 29.43
CA GLY A 21 13.60 16.73 30.28
C GLY A 21 12.48 17.63 29.73
N GLY A 22 12.47 17.84 28.42
CA GLY A 22 11.50 18.74 27.78
C GLY A 22 10.02 18.27 27.80
N TYR A 23 9.72 17.05 28.29
CA TYR A 23 8.39 16.41 28.20
C TYR A 23 7.95 15.68 29.49
N GLY A 24 8.52 16.01 30.64
CA GLY A 24 8.06 15.50 31.94
C GLY A 24 8.65 14.17 32.42
N ASP A 25 9.45 13.48 31.60
CA ASP A 25 10.17 12.26 32.02
C ASP A 25 11.51 12.65 32.71
N SER A 26 11.94 11.88 33.74
CA SER A 26 13.30 12.01 34.27
C SER A 26 14.35 11.61 33.25
N GLY A 27 15.56 12.17 33.30
CA GLY A 27 16.61 11.88 32.33
C GLY A 27 16.94 10.39 32.17
N ALA A 28 16.84 9.60 33.23
CA ALA A 28 17.05 8.15 33.20
C ALA A 28 15.89 7.43 32.50
N GLN A 29 14.65 7.77 32.84
CA GLN A 29 13.44 7.21 32.17
C GLN A 29 13.35 7.59 30.70
N ALA A 30 13.69 8.84 30.36
CA ALA A 30 13.75 9.29 28.99
C ALA A 30 14.76 8.46 28.17
N ARG A 31 15.94 8.21 28.69
CA ARG A 31 16.96 7.38 28.02
C ARG A 31 16.51 5.93 27.84
N GLU A 32 15.89 5.33 28.85
CA GLU A 32 15.39 3.96 28.78
C GLU A 32 14.31 3.83 27.69
N LYS A 33 13.35 4.76 27.64
CA LYS A 33 12.31 4.80 26.59
C LYS A 33 12.92 4.94 25.20
N ILE A 34 13.86 5.85 25.01
CA ILE A 34 14.53 6.09 23.74
C ILE A 34 15.27 4.83 23.27
N ASN A 35 16.06 4.22 24.13
CA ASN A 35 16.80 3.01 23.79
C ASN A 35 15.85 1.86 23.43
N GLY A 36 14.75 1.70 24.18
CA GLY A 36 13.72 0.71 23.88
C GLY A 36 13.06 0.92 22.50
N TYR A 37 12.75 2.16 22.15
CA TYR A 37 12.17 2.47 20.84
C TYR A 37 13.17 2.35 19.70
N LEU A 38 14.43 2.74 19.89
CA LEU A 38 15.48 2.52 18.91
C LEU A 38 15.67 1.03 18.60
N GLU A 39 15.70 0.18 19.64
CA GLU A 39 15.82 -1.26 19.46
C GLU A 39 14.59 -1.85 18.76
N GLU A 40 13.39 -1.33 19.04
CA GLU A 40 12.18 -1.72 18.33
C GLU A 40 12.27 -1.37 16.84
N LEU A 41 12.70 -0.15 16.51
CA LEU A 41 12.77 0.35 15.13
C LEU A 41 13.93 -0.25 14.31
N ARG A 42 14.95 -0.77 15.00
CA ARG A 42 16.16 -1.31 14.39
C ARG A 42 15.81 -2.39 13.36
N THR A 43 16.21 -2.20 12.12
CA THR A 43 15.93 -3.14 11.03
C THR A 43 17.18 -3.40 10.19
N THR A 44 17.28 -4.59 9.62
CA THR A 44 18.38 -4.98 8.72
C THR A 44 17.82 -5.57 7.43
N GLN A 45 18.28 -5.07 6.30
CA GLN A 45 18.01 -5.70 5.02
C GLN A 45 19.18 -6.60 4.62
N ARG A 46 18.96 -7.90 4.57
CA ARG A 46 19.94 -8.89 4.10
C ARG A 46 19.53 -9.38 2.72
N HIS A 47 19.87 -8.64 1.67
CA HIS A 47 19.41 -8.88 0.29
C HIS A 47 19.63 -10.31 -0.21
N LYS A 48 20.77 -10.95 0.10
CA LYS A 48 21.01 -12.36 -0.25
C LYS A 48 20.01 -13.32 0.42
N PHE A 49 19.68 -13.09 1.69
CA PHE A 49 18.67 -13.87 2.42
C PHE A 49 17.26 -13.52 1.99
N TYR A 50 16.99 -12.26 1.64
CA TYR A 50 15.72 -11.83 1.07
C TYR A 50 15.38 -12.63 -0.20
N ARG A 51 16.31 -12.75 -1.12
CA ARG A 51 16.15 -13.61 -2.31
C ARG A 51 15.97 -15.10 -1.97
N ALA A 52 16.72 -15.62 -1.00
CA ALA A 52 16.59 -17.01 -0.56
C ALA A 52 15.24 -17.32 0.09
N LEU A 53 14.67 -16.38 0.86
CA LEU A 53 13.35 -16.51 1.50
C LEU A 53 12.18 -16.37 0.53
N GLN A 54 12.39 -15.78 -0.64
CA GLN A 54 11.39 -15.81 -1.69
C GLN A 54 11.08 -17.26 -2.11
N HIS A 55 12.04 -18.18 -2.06
CA HIS A 55 11.86 -19.58 -2.47
C HIS A 55 10.75 -20.34 -1.72
N PRO A 56 10.64 -20.32 -0.38
CA PRO A 56 9.52 -20.98 0.33
C PRO A 56 8.17 -20.26 0.16
N LEU A 57 8.16 -18.92 -0.02
CA LEU A 57 6.95 -18.16 -0.32
C LEU A 57 6.61 -18.16 -1.81
N TYR A 58 7.54 -18.60 -2.64
CA TYR A 58 7.44 -18.64 -4.08
C TYR A 58 6.23 -19.41 -4.64
N PRO A 59 5.73 -20.53 -4.05
CA PRO A 59 4.54 -21.18 -4.55
C PRO A 59 3.29 -20.28 -4.52
N ILE A 60 3.19 -19.38 -3.52
CA ILE A 60 2.09 -18.41 -3.43
C ILE A 60 2.37 -17.22 -4.34
N LEU A 61 3.59 -16.68 -4.30
CA LEU A 61 3.98 -15.51 -5.07
C LEU A 61 4.03 -15.78 -6.59
N ARG A 62 4.36 -17.00 -7.02
CA ARG A 62 4.31 -17.43 -8.43
C ARG A 62 2.89 -17.47 -8.98
N LYS A 63 1.87 -17.59 -8.13
CA LYS A 63 0.47 -17.57 -8.53
C LYS A 63 -0.09 -16.17 -8.69
N ILE A 64 0.66 -15.14 -8.23
CA ILE A 64 0.36 -13.75 -8.48
C ILE A 64 1.20 -13.31 -9.67
N GLU A 65 0.57 -13.23 -10.83
CA GLU A 65 1.18 -12.63 -12.02
C GLU A 65 1.36 -11.12 -11.77
N ARG A 66 2.58 -10.63 -11.96
CA ARG A 66 2.91 -9.23 -11.74
C ARG A 66 3.02 -8.51 -13.08
N VAL A 67 2.12 -7.58 -13.31
CA VAL A 67 2.15 -6.67 -14.47
C VAL A 67 2.56 -5.30 -13.97
N HIS A 68 3.53 -4.67 -14.61
CA HIS A 68 3.94 -3.33 -14.23
C HIS A 68 3.83 -2.33 -15.38
N GLU A 69 3.60 -1.06 -15.04
CA GLU A 69 3.50 0.04 -15.98
C GLU A 69 4.37 1.21 -15.52
N ASN A 70 4.89 1.95 -16.51
CA ASN A 70 5.63 3.21 -16.29
C ASN A 70 6.88 3.07 -15.42
N LEU A 71 7.53 1.91 -15.43
CA LEU A 71 8.73 1.64 -14.63
C LEU A 71 9.89 2.61 -14.97
N HIS A 72 9.86 3.23 -16.17
CA HIS A 72 10.82 4.24 -16.58
C HIS A 72 10.88 5.45 -15.61
N HIS A 73 9.80 5.77 -14.92
CA HIS A 73 9.81 6.81 -13.88
C HIS A 73 10.74 6.44 -12.72
N VAL A 74 10.81 5.15 -12.38
CA VAL A 74 11.70 4.64 -11.34
C VAL A 74 13.12 4.57 -11.84
N THR A 75 13.36 3.95 -13.02
CA THR A 75 14.72 3.78 -13.56
C THR A 75 15.43 5.12 -13.81
N ASN A 76 14.68 6.15 -14.19
CA ASN A 76 15.22 7.51 -14.39
C ASN A 76 15.53 8.22 -13.05
N ALA A 77 14.87 7.86 -11.96
CA ALA A 77 15.05 8.47 -10.64
C ALA A 77 16.15 7.79 -9.81
N VAL A 78 16.29 6.45 -9.94
CA VAL A 78 17.28 5.66 -9.19
C VAL A 78 18.71 6.15 -9.45
N GLY A 79 19.51 6.22 -8.40
CA GLY A 79 20.91 6.66 -8.44
C GLY A 79 21.09 8.19 -8.44
N ARG A 80 20.07 8.97 -8.83
CA ARG A 80 20.10 10.44 -8.82
C ARG A 80 19.35 11.02 -7.63
N ASN A 81 18.30 10.34 -7.21
CA ASN A 81 17.37 10.79 -6.18
C ASN A 81 17.36 9.84 -5.00
N ARG A 82 16.95 10.36 -3.84
CA ARG A 82 16.48 9.55 -2.73
C ARG A 82 14.98 9.35 -2.91
N ILE A 83 14.54 8.10 -2.95
CA ILE A 83 13.17 7.76 -3.36
C ILE A 83 12.34 7.29 -2.18
N VAL A 84 11.15 7.85 -2.07
CA VAL A 84 10.07 7.33 -1.24
C VAL A 84 8.96 6.84 -2.17
N TYR A 85 8.70 5.54 -2.15
CA TYR A 85 7.55 4.96 -2.84
C TYR A 85 6.32 5.06 -1.93
N SER A 86 5.25 5.63 -2.44
CA SER A 86 3.99 5.80 -1.69
C SER A 86 2.85 5.16 -2.45
N SER A 87 2.31 4.05 -1.92
CA SER A 87 1.27 3.24 -2.57
C SER A 87 -0.04 3.21 -1.80
N ASN A 88 -1.15 2.93 -2.51
CA ASN A 88 -2.39 2.47 -1.89
C ASN A 88 -2.19 1.08 -1.27
N HIS A 89 -3.12 0.64 -0.42
CA HIS A 89 -2.98 -0.64 0.30
C HIS A 89 -4.22 -1.51 0.17
N LYS A 90 -4.13 -2.58 -0.62
CA LYS A 90 -5.25 -3.48 -0.95
C LYS A 90 -5.15 -4.84 -0.29
N SER A 91 -3.94 -5.40 -0.21
CA SER A 91 -3.70 -6.77 0.23
C SER A 91 -2.50 -6.89 1.16
N HIS A 92 -2.46 -7.95 1.96
CA HIS A 92 -1.22 -8.36 2.61
C HIS A 92 -0.11 -8.74 1.62
N CYS A 93 -0.48 -9.04 0.36
CA CYS A 93 0.53 -9.33 -0.67
C CYS A 93 1.24 -8.08 -1.18
N ASP A 94 0.72 -6.88 -0.97
CA ASP A 94 1.28 -5.64 -1.53
C ASP A 94 2.76 -5.47 -1.19
N TYR A 95 3.11 -5.62 0.10
CA TYR A 95 4.49 -5.43 0.58
C TYR A 95 5.48 -6.51 0.07
N LEU A 96 4.98 -7.54 -0.59
CA LEU A 96 5.79 -8.56 -1.29
C LEU A 96 5.80 -8.28 -2.80
N VAL A 97 4.62 -8.05 -3.38
CA VAL A 97 4.43 -7.90 -4.83
C VAL A 97 5.14 -6.66 -5.36
N GLU A 98 4.94 -5.50 -4.73
CA GLU A 98 5.48 -4.24 -5.23
C GLU A 98 7.02 -4.17 -5.18
N PRO A 99 7.69 -4.56 -4.08
CA PRO A 99 9.16 -4.64 -4.08
C PRO A 99 9.72 -5.73 -5.00
N LEU A 100 8.97 -6.83 -5.22
CA LEU A 100 9.37 -7.87 -6.17
C LEU A 100 9.36 -7.35 -7.61
N VAL A 101 8.42 -6.49 -7.99
CA VAL A 101 8.44 -5.84 -9.31
C VAL A 101 9.72 -5.04 -9.50
N LEU A 102 10.21 -4.35 -8.46
CA LEU A 102 11.49 -3.63 -8.52
C LEU A 102 12.66 -4.59 -8.65
N ASP A 103 12.72 -5.65 -7.82
CA ASP A 103 13.82 -6.65 -7.83
C ASP A 103 13.88 -7.44 -9.14
N ASP A 104 12.72 -7.83 -9.69
CA ASP A 104 12.61 -8.52 -10.98
C ASP A 104 13.17 -7.67 -12.15
N ASN A 105 13.21 -6.35 -11.99
CA ASN A 105 13.74 -5.39 -12.95
C ASN A 105 15.12 -4.83 -12.57
N GLY A 106 15.84 -5.48 -11.66
CA GLY A 106 17.20 -5.12 -11.27
C GLY A 106 17.29 -3.87 -10.38
N ILE A 107 16.18 -3.37 -9.86
CA ILE A 107 16.13 -2.23 -8.95
C ILE A 107 16.14 -2.76 -7.52
N ARG A 108 17.07 -2.25 -6.70
CA ARG A 108 17.15 -2.67 -5.29
C ARG A 108 15.85 -2.36 -4.55
N PRO A 109 15.22 -3.37 -3.90
CA PRO A 109 14.03 -3.14 -3.10
C PRO A 109 14.28 -2.13 -1.96
N PRO A 110 13.36 -1.17 -1.76
CA PRO A 110 13.44 -0.19 -0.65
C PRO A 110 13.18 -0.86 0.70
N LEU A 111 13.53 -0.17 1.79
CA LEU A 111 13.06 -0.54 3.12
C LEU A 111 11.57 -0.23 3.24
N ILE A 112 10.80 -1.09 3.93
CA ILE A 112 9.34 -0.97 3.99
C ILE A 112 8.92 -0.55 5.39
N VAL A 113 8.06 0.47 5.51
CA VAL A 113 7.43 0.81 6.79
C VAL A 113 6.16 -0.01 6.97
N ALA A 114 6.16 -0.91 7.95
CA ALA A 114 5.09 -1.87 8.18
C ALA A 114 4.52 -1.81 9.60
N GLY A 115 3.23 -2.11 9.76
CA GLY A 115 2.60 -2.10 11.08
C GLY A 115 3.21 -3.11 12.04
N ILE A 116 3.42 -2.73 13.30
CA ILE A 116 4.07 -3.55 14.34
C ILE A 116 3.40 -4.92 14.55
N ASN A 117 2.13 -5.05 14.20
CA ASN A 117 1.39 -6.32 14.26
C ASN A 117 1.94 -7.42 13.33
N LEU A 118 2.77 -7.06 12.33
CA LEU A 118 3.44 -8.01 11.44
C LEU A 118 4.75 -8.56 12.03
N PHE A 119 5.21 -8.02 13.17
CA PHE A 119 6.50 -8.36 13.77
C PHE A 119 6.40 -9.35 14.94
N GLY A 120 5.23 -9.96 15.14
CA GLY A 120 5.04 -11.02 16.13
C GLY A 120 5.53 -12.39 15.65
N GLY A 121 6.10 -13.20 16.58
CA GLY A 121 6.55 -14.56 16.33
C GLY A 121 7.76 -14.68 15.38
N PRO A 122 8.07 -15.89 14.89
CA PRO A 122 9.25 -16.15 14.03
C PRO A 122 9.23 -15.37 12.72
N LEU A 123 8.04 -15.15 12.13
CA LEU A 123 7.87 -14.34 10.90
C LEU A 123 8.27 -12.89 11.13
N GLY A 124 8.07 -12.35 12.35
CA GLY A 124 8.46 -10.99 12.69
C GLY A 124 9.97 -10.78 12.62
N LEU A 125 10.76 -11.76 13.02
CA LEU A 125 12.23 -11.71 12.89
C LEU A 125 12.67 -11.68 11.43
N ILE A 126 11.98 -12.42 10.57
CA ILE A 126 12.23 -12.41 9.13
C ILE A 126 11.91 -11.02 8.56
N HIS A 127 10.76 -10.45 8.89
CA HIS A 127 10.39 -9.10 8.45
C HIS A 127 11.40 -8.06 8.91
N LYS A 128 11.83 -8.12 10.18
CA LYS A 128 12.75 -7.14 10.76
C LYS A 128 14.18 -7.26 10.19
N HIS A 129 14.71 -8.48 10.08
CA HIS A 129 16.13 -8.71 9.83
C HIS A 129 16.49 -9.19 8.43
N VAL A 130 15.50 -9.51 7.61
CA VAL A 130 15.73 -9.99 6.24
C VAL A 130 15.11 -9.09 5.20
N THR A 131 13.83 -8.74 5.35
CA THR A 131 13.13 -7.88 4.37
C THR A 131 13.43 -6.39 4.57
N GLY A 132 13.98 -6.00 5.72
CA GLY A 132 14.25 -4.60 6.04
C GLY A 132 12.99 -3.81 6.36
N ALA A 133 12.01 -4.46 7.00
CA ALA A 133 10.79 -3.77 7.41
C ALA A 133 11.01 -2.99 8.71
N ILE A 134 10.60 -1.73 8.72
CA ILE A 134 10.63 -0.83 9.88
C ILE A 134 9.26 -0.90 10.57
N PRO A 135 9.18 -1.33 11.85
CA PRO A 135 7.90 -1.42 12.55
C PRO A 135 7.35 -0.03 12.88
N ILE A 136 6.04 0.16 12.64
CA ILE A 136 5.34 1.38 13.04
C ILE A 136 4.19 1.08 13.98
N ARG A 137 4.13 1.76 15.13
CA ARG A 137 2.98 1.78 16.04
C ARG A 137 1.92 2.71 15.49
N ARG A 138 0.73 2.17 15.21
CA ARG A 138 -0.38 2.96 14.69
C ARG A 138 -1.14 3.63 15.82
N ALA A 139 -1.61 4.88 15.59
CA ALA A 139 -2.42 5.65 16.53
C ALA A 139 -1.80 5.87 17.92
N THR A 140 -0.46 5.82 18.05
CA THR A 140 0.24 6.16 19.27
C THR A 140 0.17 7.67 19.54
N LYS A 141 0.04 8.04 20.82
CA LYS A 141 0.13 9.42 21.31
C LYS A 141 1.40 9.65 22.12
N ASP A 142 2.27 8.65 22.21
CA ASP A 142 3.52 8.74 22.93
C ASP A 142 4.49 9.67 22.19
N ALA A 143 4.78 10.82 22.80
CA ALA A 143 5.64 11.84 22.22
C ALA A 143 7.07 11.32 21.99
N ALA A 144 7.62 10.53 22.92
CA ALA A 144 8.93 9.92 22.77
C ALA A 144 9.01 9.04 21.54
N TYR A 145 8.01 8.15 21.37
CA TYR A 145 7.95 7.28 20.21
C TYR A 145 7.89 8.09 18.91
N LEU A 146 7.04 9.12 18.83
CA LEU A 146 6.87 9.93 17.62
C LEU A 146 8.15 10.69 17.25
N ILE A 147 8.85 11.24 18.23
CA ILE A 147 10.13 11.94 18.04
C ILE A 147 11.18 10.97 17.48
N ILE A 148 11.37 9.84 18.16
CA ILE A 148 12.34 8.82 17.74
C ILE A 148 12.01 8.24 16.37
N PHE A 149 10.74 7.94 16.12
CA PHE A 149 10.31 7.39 14.83
C PHE A 149 10.61 8.35 13.67
N LYS A 150 10.31 9.65 13.84
CA LYS A 150 10.62 10.67 12.82
C LYS A 150 12.12 10.77 12.58
N ALA A 151 12.92 10.90 13.64
CA ALA A 151 14.37 10.97 13.53
C ALA A 151 14.95 9.71 12.87
N TYR A 152 14.46 8.51 13.25
CA TYR A 152 14.91 7.25 12.67
C TYR A 152 14.60 7.15 11.16
N VAL A 153 13.38 7.49 10.74
CA VAL A 153 12.98 7.50 9.32
C VAL A 153 13.83 8.50 8.54
N ALA A 154 14.07 9.70 9.09
CA ALA A 154 14.91 10.71 8.46
C ALA A 154 16.35 10.21 8.24
N GLU A 155 16.97 9.61 9.27
CA GLU A 155 18.33 9.06 9.17
C GLU A 155 18.41 7.87 8.19
N VAL A 156 17.40 7.00 8.18
CA VAL A 156 17.30 5.89 7.23
C VAL A 156 17.24 6.42 5.80
N LEU A 157 16.44 7.47 5.54
CA LEU A 157 16.31 8.07 4.20
C LEU A 157 17.58 8.74 3.70
N LYS A 158 18.51 9.10 4.57
CA LYS A 158 19.84 9.58 4.11
C LYS A 158 20.63 8.50 3.35
N LYS A 159 20.35 7.21 3.61
CA LYS A 159 21.11 6.06 3.10
C LYS A 159 20.31 5.09 2.24
N HIS A 160 19.00 4.99 2.47
CA HIS A 160 18.12 3.99 1.86
C HIS A 160 16.84 4.62 1.31
N ASP A 161 16.31 4.04 0.24
CA ASP A 161 14.96 4.35 -0.24
C ASP A 161 13.92 3.70 0.66
N LEU A 162 12.73 4.31 0.75
CA LEU A 162 11.64 3.81 1.57
C LEU A 162 10.40 3.49 0.75
N PHE A 163 9.62 2.55 1.25
CA PHE A 163 8.28 2.22 0.75
C PHE A 163 7.28 2.28 1.90
N PHE A 164 6.16 2.97 1.71
CA PHE A 164 5.09 2.98 2.70
C PHE A 164 3.69 3.14 2.12
N TYR A 165 2.70 2.80 2.93
CA TYR A 165 1.27 2.90 2.64
C TYR A 165 0.64 4.02 3.48
N PRO A 166 0.45 5.25 2.92
CA PRO A 166 -0.02 6.40 3.69
C PRO A 166 -1.44 6.26 4.21
N GLU A 167 -2.22 5.34 3.66
CA GLU A 167 -3.55 4.99 4.16
C GLU A 167 -3.54 4.45 5.61
N GLY A 168 -2.38 4.00 6.09
CA GLY A 168 -2.18 3.49 7.44
C GLY A 168 -2.84 2.14 7.71
N GLY A 169 -3.23 1.41 6.68
CA GLY A 169 -3.77 0.06 6.71
C GLY A 169 -4.55 -0.26 5.45
N ARG A 170 -4.79 -1.53 5.19
CA ARG A 170 -5.51 -2.02 4.02
C ARG A 170 -6.89 -1.37 3.89
N SER A 171 -7.35 -1.23 2.66
CA SER A 171 -8.70 -0.79 2.37
C SER A 171 -9.69 -1.95 2.57
N TYR A 172 -10.48 -1.90 3.64
CA TYR A 172 -11.52 -2.90 3.91
C TYR A 172 -12.78 -2.70 3.06
N SER A 173 -12.99 -1.49 2.57
CA SER A 173 -14.15 -1.13 1.75
C SER A 173 -13.91 -1.15 0.25
N GLY A 174 -12.66 -1.33 -0.19
CA GLY A 174 -12.23 -1.19 -1.58
C GLY A 174 -11.82 0.23 -1.97
N GLU A 175 -12.23 1.26 -1.24
CA GLU A 175 -11.95 2.67 -1.54
C GLU A 175 -10.48 3.05 -1.45
N LEU A 176 -10.09 4.08 -2.18
CA LEU A 176 -8.84 4.80 -1.96
C LEU A 176 -8.99 5.72 -0.75
N LYS A 177 -8.39 5.36 0.38
CA LYS A 177 -8.52 6.09 1.64
C LYS A 177 -7.73 7.41 1.64
N PRO A 178 -8.08 8.34 2.54
CA PRO A 178 -7.26 9.52 2.79
C PRO A 178 -5.86 9.14 3.28
N SER A 179 -4.85 9.91 2.83
CA SER A 179 -3.47 9.75 3.28
C SER A 179 -3.27 10.34 4.67
N LYS A 180 -2.55 9.61 5.53
CA LYS A 180 -2.03 10.12 6.80
C LYS A 180 -0.70 10.84 6.55
N THR A 181 -0.49 11.96 7.23
CA THR A 181 0.66 12.85 7.00
C THR A 181 1.93 12.45 7.77
N GLY A 182 1.83 11.60 8.79
CA GLY A 182 2.94 11.30 9.69
C GLY A 182 4.20 10.76 8.99
N LEU A 183 4.05 9.86 8.00
CA LEU A 183 5.17 9.32 7.24
C LEU A 183 5.76 10.33 6.25
N PHE A 184 4.92 11.18 5.64
CA PHE A 184 5.40 12.27 4.81
C PHE A 184 6.22 13.28 5.63
N ASN A 185 5.72 13.67 6.79
CA ASN A 185 6.46 14.54 7.70
C ASN A 185 7.80 13.93 8.14
N ALA A 186 7.81 12.63 8.48
CA ALA A 186 9.05 11.93 8.82
C ALA A 186 10.03 11.87 7.63
N ALA A 187 9.54 11.68 6.41
CA ALA A 187 10.36 11.65 5.21
C ALA A 187 10.97 13.02 4.87
N LEU A 188 10.20 14.09 4.99
CA LEU A 188 10.70 15.47 4.80
C LEU A 188 11.78 15.83 5.81
N GLY A 189 11.71 15.29 7.04
CA GLY A 189 12.75 15.47 8.06
C GLY A 189 14.14 14.94 7.69
N ALA A 190 14.27 14.20 6.57
CA ALA A 190 15.57 13.81 6.05
C ALA A 190 16.35 15.00 5.42
N GLU A 191 15.66 16.10 5.13
CA GLU A 191 16.23 17.36 4.58
C GLU A 191 17.14 17.13 3.37
N ARG A 192 16.68 16.26 2.45
CA ARG A 192 17.45 15.90 1.24
C ARG A 192 16.92 16.68 0.03
N PRO A 193 17.73 17.57 -0.57
CA PRO A 193 17.32 18.34 -1.76
C PRO A 193 16.86 17.45 -2.92
N ASN A 194 17.45 16.26 -3.05
CA ASN A 194 17.11 15.28 -4.08
C ASN A 194 16.05 14.27 -3.64
N LEU A 195 15.27 14.56 -2.59
CA LEU A 195 14.16 13.71 -2.17
C LEU A 195 13.01 13.80 -3.16
N VAL A 196 12.57 12.65 -3.67
CA VAL A 196 11.38 12.54 -4.51
C VAL A 196 10.43 11.49 -3.96
N ILE A 197 9.13 11.71 -4.16
CA ILE A 197 8.10 10.71 -3.88
C ILE A 197 7.58 10.18 -5.20
N ILE A 198 7.66 8.86 -5.38
CA ILE A 198 7.05 8.16 -6.50
C ILE A 198 5.71 7.62 -6.05
N PRO A 199 4.57 8.17 -6.53
CA PRO A 199 3.26 7.59 -6.30
C PRO A 199 3.17 6.24 -7.02
N VAL A 200 2.66 5.23 -6.32
CA VAL A 200 2.47 3.89 -6.86
C VAL A 200 1.01 3.50 -6.67
N ALA A 201 0.45 2.79 -7.63
CA ALA A 201 -0.88 2.20 -7.50
C ALA A 201 -0.82 0.69 -7.73
N VAL A 202 -1.39 -0.08 -6.80
CA VAL A 202 -1.58 -1.52 -6.95
C VAL A 202 -3.07 -1.85 -7.09
N ALA A 203 -3.40 -2.64 -8.12
CA ALA A 203 -4.73 -3.17 -8.36
C ALA A 203 -4.65 -4.68 -8.58
N TYR A 204 -5.67 -5.42 -8.12
CA TYR A 204 -5.79 -6.86 -8.30
C TYR A 204 -7.08 -7.19 -9.03
N ASP A 205 -7.02 -8.14 -9.95
CA ASP A 205 -8.24 -8.69 -10.55
C ASP A 205 -9.10 -9.40 -9.48
N LEU A 206 -8.47 -10.17 -8.58
CA LEU A 206 -9.06 -10.66 -7.34
C LEU A 206 -8.05 -10.54 -6.20
N VAL A 207 -8.49 -9.96 -5.09
CA VAL A 207 -7.71 -9.91 -3.84
C VAL A 207 -7.89 -11.24 -3.11
N LEU A 208 -6.79 -11.88 -2.70
CA LEU A 208 -6.84 -13.22 -2.08
C LEU A 208 -7.67 -13.25 -0.79
N GLU A 209 -7.69 -12.18 -0.03
CA GLU A 209 -8.44 -12.03 1.22
C GLU A 209 -9.68 -11.13 1.12
N ASP A 210 -10.27 -10.97 -0.07
CA ASP A 210 -11.42 -10.08 -0.34
C ASP A 210 -12.62 -10.32 0.59
N HIS A 211 -12.99 -11.57 0.83
CA HIS A 211 -14.08 -11.94 1.74
C HIS A 211 -13.81 -11.45 3.17
N ILE A 212 -12.56 -11.61 3.65
CA ILE A 212 -12.18 -11.13 4.98
C ILE A 212 -12.28 -9.62 5.06
N LEU A 213 -11.68 -8.92 4.08
CA LEU A 213 -11.65 -7.45 4.04
C LEU A 213 -13.06 -6.87 3.99
N ALA A 214 -13.86 -7.34 3.05
CA ALA A 214 -15.22 -6.87 2.87
C ALA A 214 -16.10 -7.06 4.12
N HIS A 215 -16.01 -8.22 4.79
CA HIS A 215 -16.79 -8.48 6.00
C HIS A 215 -16.23 -7.77 7.24
N GLN A 216 -14.92 -7.49 7.33
CA GLN A 216 -14.33 -6.69 8.39
C GLN A 216 -14.78 -5.22 8.31
N SER A 217 -15.04 -4.70 7.12
CA SER A 217 -15.57 -3.35 6.93
C SER A 217 -16.92 -3.16 7.65
N VAL A 218 -17.72 -4.23 7.73
CA VAL A 218 -19.04 -4.23 8.39
C VAL A 218 -18.93 -4.50 9.89
N LYS A 219 -18.10 -5.49 10.27
CA LYS A 219 -18.03 -5.98 11.68
C LYS A 219 -17.03 -5.26 12.56
N LYS A 220 -16.15 -4.40 11.99
CA LYS A 220 -15.07 -3.63 12.68
C LYS A 220 -14.16 -4.48 13.59
N ARG A 221 -14.11 -5.82 13.41
CA ARG A 221 -13.34 -6.74 14.26
C ARG A 221 -12.17 -7.29 13.49
N GLN A 222 -10.95 -6.97 13.89
CA GLN A 222 -9.73 -7.52 13.31
C GLN A 222 -9.61 -9.02 13.63
N ARG A 223 -9.27 -9.82 12.60
CA ARG A 223 -8.97 -11.25 12.78
C ARG A 223 -7.47 -11.44 13.04
N PRO A 224 -7.07 -12.53 13.71
CA PRO A 224 -5.67 -12.88 13.87
C PRO A 224 -5.00 -13.09 12.50
N PHE A 225 -3.80 -12.55 12.33
CA PHE A 225 -3.02 -12.61 11.07
C PHE A 225 -2.87 -14.04 10.52
N GLY A 226 -2.63 -15.03 11.38
CA GLY A 226 -2.51 -16.44 10.96
C GLY A 226 -3.73 -17.01 10.25
N ARG A 227 -4.96 -16.59 10.62
CA ARG A 227 -6.19 -17.00 9.91
C ARG A 227 -6.30 -16.35 8.55
N GLU A 228 -5.90 -15.08 8.43
CA GLU A 228 -5.89 -14.37 7.14
C GLU A 228 -4.92 -15.04 6.16
N VAL A 229 -3.71 -15.41 6.62
CA VAL A 229 -2.73 -16.14 5.82
C VAL A 229 -3.26 -17.51 5.38
N ALA A 230 -3.92 -18.26 6.26
CA ALA A 230 -4.48 -19.57 5.91
C ALA A 230 -5.57 -19.46 4.80
N GLU A 231 -6.43 -18.45 4.86
CA GLU A 231 -7.40 -18.19 3.78
C GLU A 231 -6.74 -17.75 2.49
N MET A 232 -5.72 -16.88 2.55
CA MET A 232 -4.94 -16.50 1.36
C MET A 232 -4.32 -17.70 0.66
N VAL A 233 -3.72 -18.63 1.44
CA VAL A 233 -3.15 -19.89 0.90
C VAL A 233 -4.23 -20.72 0.24
N ARG A 234 -5.38 -20.91 0.90
CA ARG A 234 -6.51 -21.68 0.36
C ARG A 234 -6.99 -21.15 -0.98
N TYR A 235 -7.13 -19.83 -1.11
CA TYR A 235 -7.56 -19.21 -2.35
C TYR A 235 -6.47 -19.13 -3.42
N ALA A 236 -5.20 -18.99 -3.03
CA ALA A 236 -4.08 -19.04 -3.96
C ALA A 236 -3.93 -20.41 -4.64
N VAL A 237 -4.44 -21.49 -4.05
CA VAL A 237 -4.40 -22.82 -4.67
C VAL A 237 -5.33 -22.92 -5.90
N GLY A 238 -6.45 -22.24 -5.89
CA GLY A 238 -7.50 -22.37 -6.93
C GLY A 238 -7.48 -21.31 -8.03
N TYR A 239 -6.76 -20.18 -7.85
CA TYR A 239 -6.81 -19.07 -8.78
C TYR A 239 -5.46 -18.38 -8.96
N ARG A 240 -5.13 -18.02 -10.21
CA ARG A 240 -4.00 -17.15 -10.56
C ARG A 240 -4.45 -15.69 -10.51
N SER A 241 -4.15 -14.99 -9.43
CA SER A 241 -4.41 -13.55 -9.33
C SER A 241 -3.39 -12.76 -10.13
N ARG A 242 -3.83 -11.67 -10.76
CA ARG A 242 -2.96 -10.69 -11.42
C ARG A 242 -2.90 -9.43 -10.58
N ALA A 243 -1.68 -8.97 -10.31
CA ALA A 243 -1.40 -7.71 -9.64
C ALA A 243 -0.84 -6.72 -10.66
N PHE A 244 -1.47 -5.57 -10.77
CA PHE A 244 -1.04 -4.48 -11.66
C PHE A 244 -0.41 -3.39 -10.80
N VAL A 245 0.87 -3.12 -11.02
CA VAL A 245 1.65 -2.10 -10.30
C VAL A 245 2.01 -0.99 -11.26
N THR A 246 1.44 0.19 -11.07
CA THR A 246 1.66 1.35 -11.92
C THR A 246 2.46 2.41 -11.16
N PHE A 247 3.60 2.82 -11.72
CA PHE A 247 4.46 3.85 -11.14
C PHE A 247 4.15 5.22 -11.75
N GLY A 248 4.07 6.25 -10.91
CA GLY A 248 3.86 7.62 -11.36
C GLY A 248 5.14 8.42 -11.49
N ALA A 249 5.04 9.57 -12.15
CA ALA A 249 6.15 10.51 -12.23
C ALA A 249 6.60 10.97 -10.83
N PRO A 250 7.92 11.10 -10.60
CA PRO A 250 8.46 11.58 -9.34
C PRO A 250 7.92 12.97 -8.97
N ILE A 251 7.55 13.15 -7.72
CA ILE A 251 7.13 14.43 -7.14
C ILE A 251 8.29 14.94 -6.29
N THR A 252 8.82 16.10 -6.60
CA THR A 252 9.88 16.75 -5.81
C THR A 252 9.35 17.06 -4.41
N ALA A 253 10.12 16.69 -3.40
CA ALA A 253 9.78 16.85 -1.99
C ALA A 253 10.89 17.53 -1.18
N GLY A 254 12.11 17.61 -1.72
CA GLY A 254 13.27 18.12 -1.00
C GLY A 254 13.26 19.65 -0.77
N ASP A 255 12.40 20.38 -1.48
CA ASP A 255 12.19 21.84 -1.37
C ASP A 255 11.04 22.22 -0.42
N ARG A 256 10.35 21.24 0.16
CA ARG A 256 9.20 21.49 1.04
C ARG A 256 9.64 21.65 2.49
N ASP A 257 8.98 22.57 3.19
CA ASP A 257 9.24 22.80 4.61
C ASP A 257 8.57 21.71 5.48
N VAL A 258 9.38 20.95 6.19
CA VAL A 258 8.92 19.91 7.15
C VAL A 258 8.13 20.50 8.32
N HIS A 259 8.39 21.73 8.70
CA HIS A 259 7.71 22.43 9.79
C HIS A 259 6.39 23.08 9.34
N SER A 260 6.20 23.23 8.05
CA SER A 260 4.96 23.73 7.45
C SER A 260 3.92 22.61 7.38
N ARG A 261 2.92 22.67 8.25
CA ARG A 261 1.78 21.72 8.22
C ARG A 261 1.04 21.75 6.87
N SER A 262 0.95 22.92 6.24
CA SER A 262 0.31 23.09 4.92
C SER A 262 1.07 22.35 3.84
N ASP A 263 2.40 22.42 3.82
CA ASP A 263 3.24 21.74 2.82
C ASP A 263 3.12 20.22 2.92
N VAL A 264 3.13 19.70 4.16
CA VAL A 264 2.97 18.25 4.41
C VAL A 264 1.57 17.78 3.98
N LEU A 265 0.52 18.54 4.27
CA LEU A 265 -0.86 18.22 3.88
C LEU A 265 -1.02 18.27 2.36
N GLU A 266 -0.47 19.31 1.71
CA GLU A 266 -0.50 19.46 0.26
C GLU A 266 0.25 18.31 -0.43
N LEU A 267 1.45 17.96 0.04
CA LEU A 267 2.20 16.83 -0.48
C LEU A 267 1.39 15.52 -0.38
N ALA A 268 0.81 15.24 0.78
CA ALA A 268 0.00 14.05 0.99
C ALA A 268 -1.24 14.02 0.07
N ARG A 269 -1.87 15.18 -0.18
CA ARG A 269 -3.00 15.35 -1.09
C ARG A 269 -2.60 15.10 -2.54
N VAL A 270 -1.50 15.70 -2.98
CA VAL A 270 -0.97 15.54 -4.35
C VAL A 270 -0.59 14.09 -4.61
N VAL A 271 0.16 13.47 -3.69
CA VAL A 271 0.56 12.06 -3.82
C VAL A 271 -0.67 11.16 -3.90
N ARG A 272 -1.68 11.35 -3.03
CA ARG A 272 -2.94 10.58 -3.08
C ARG A 272 -3.68 10.76 -4.40
N ALA A 273 -3.79 11.98 -4.90
CA ALA A 273 -4.45 12.27 -6.17
C ALA A 273 -3.74 11.57 -7.34
N ARG A 274 -2.40 11.63 -7.37
CA ARG A 274 -1.59 10.95 -8.38
C ARG A 274 -1.73 9.43 -8.29
N THR A 275 -1.66 8.84 -7.08
CA THR A 275 -1.90 7.40 -6.86
C THR A 275 -3.28 6.99 -7.37
N GLY A 276 -4.32 7.79 -7.10
CA GLY A 276 -5.68 7.54 -7.59
C GLY A 276 -5.76 7.55 -9.13
N ALA A 277 -5.12 8.51 -9.78
CA ALA A 277 -5.09 8.61 -11.25
C ALA A 277 -4.35 7.44 -11.93
N LEU A 278 -3.38 6.84 -11.25
CA LEU A 278 -2.63 5.68 -11.73
C LEU A 278 -3.39 4.36 -11.59
N TYR A 279 -4.45 4.32 -10.77
CA TYR A 279 -5.14 3.09 -10.42
C TYR A 279 -5.70 2.39 -11.66
N LYS A 280 -5.29 1.12 -11.88
CA LYS A 280 -5.74 0.32 -13.03
C LYS A 280 -7.18 -0.10 -12.85
N VAL A 281 -8.03 0.27 -13.79
CA VAL A 281 -9.43 -0.14 -13.86
C VAL A 281 -9.52 -1.52 -14.48
N LEU A 282 -9.85 -2.52 -13.68
CA LEU A 282 -9.86 -3.92 -14.07
C LEU A 282 -11.28 -4.39 -14.45
N PRO A 283 -11.42 -5.47 -15.24
CA PRO A 283 -12.70 -6.08 -15.62
C PRO A 283 -13.60 -6.35 -14.41
N THR A 284 -13.06 -6.88 -13.31
CA THR A 284 -13.81 -7.17 -12.07
C THR A 284 -14.40 -5.92 -11.43
N ALA A 285 -13.70 -4.78 -11.50
CA ALA A 285 -14.16 -3.53 -10.93
C ALA A 285 -15.37 -2.94 -11.72
N VAL A 286 -15.27 -2.88 -13.06
CA VAL A 286 -16.36 -2.37 -13.89
C VAL A 286 -17.55 -3.32 -13.91
N PHE A 287 -17.32 -4.63 -13.89
CA PHE A 287 -18.37 -5.62 -13.73
C PHE A 287 -19.12 -5.38 -12.41
N ALA A 288 -18.41 -5.30 -11.28
CA ALA A 288 -19.00 -5.09 -9.97
C ALA A 288 -19.75 -3.76 -9.85
N ALA A 289 -19.19 -2.68 -10.41
CA ALA A 289 -19.81 -1.35 -10.37
C ALA A 289 -21.08 -1.27 -11.23
N SER A 290 -21.18 -2.09 -12.29
CA SER A 290 -22.33 -2.11 -13.20
C SER A 290 -23.42 -3.10 -12.80
N MET A 291 -23.16 -4.00 -11.84
CA MET A 291 -24.09 -5.04 -11.39
C MET A 291 -25.36 -4.47 -10.74
N ARG A 292 -26.44 -5.24 -10.87
CA ARG A 292 -27.68 -5.14 -10.09
C ARG A 292 -27.94 -6.46 -9.37
N PRO A 293 -28.89 -6.55 -8.43
CA PRO A 293 -29.17 -7.81 -7.73
C PRO A 293 -29.39 -8.99 -8.69
N SER A 294 -30.02 -8.74 -9.84
CA SER A 294 -30.13 -9.66 -10.99
C SER A 294 -30.13 -8.84 -12.28
N ILE A 295 -29.33 -9.25 -13.26
CA ILE A 295 -29.19 -8.53 -14.54
C ILE A 295 -28.95 -9.52 -15.68
N THR A 296 -29.48 -9.27 -16.90
CA THR A 296 -29.14 -10.06 -18.08
C THR A 296 -27.70 -9.74 -18.51
N ARG A 297 -27.06 -10.68 -19.22
CA ARG A 297 -25.72 -10.45 -19.80
C ARG A 297 -25.71 -9.20 -20.69
N ARG A 298 -26.70 -9.08 -21.58
CA ARG A 298 -26.83 -7.95 -22.51
C ARG A 298 -26.96 -6.60 -21.80
N ASP A 299 -27.81 -6.51 -20.78
CA ASP A 299 -27.98 -5.26 -20.02
C ASP A 299 -26.72 -4.91 -19.22
N LEU A 300 -26.03 -5.92 -18.69
CA LEU A 300 -24.76 -5.72 -17.98
C LEU A 300 -23.68 -5.20 -18.95
N GLU A 301 -23.55 -5.81 -20.13
CA GLU A 301 -22.65 -5.38 -21.20
C GLU A 301 -22.85 -3.90 -21.53
N SER A 302 -24.09 -3.50 -21.84
CA SER A 302 -24.42 -2.10 -22.15
C SER A 302 -24.16 -1.11 -21.01
N ARG A 303 -24.26 -1.56 -19.76
CA ARG A 303 -23.95 -0.72 -18.58
C ARG A 303 -22.45 -0.56 -18.39
N ILE A 304 -21.69 -1.63 -18.63
CA ILE A 304 -20.23 -1.61 -18.53
C ILE A 304 -19.66 -0.72 -19.63
N ASP A 305 -20.18 -0.82 -20.88
CA ASP A 305 -19.73 0.03 -22.00
C ASP A 305 -19.87 1.51 -21.64
N ARG A 306 -21.05 1.93 -21.14
CA ARG A 306 -21.25 3.31 -20.68
C ARG A 306 -20.30 3.74 -19.55
N LEU A 307 -20.01 2.83 -18.61
CA LEU A 307 -19.08 3.12 -17.54
C LEU A 307 -17.65 3.25 -18.06
N ILE A 308 -17.25 2.41 -19.02
CA ILE A 308 -15.94 2.50 -19.69
C ILE A 308 -15.82 3.84 -20.43
N GLU A 309 -16.84 4.26 -21.18
CA GLU A 309 -16.88 5.57 -21.86
C GLU A 309 -16.71 6.73 -20.85
N GLU A 310 -17.43 6.70 -19.73
CA GLU A 310 -17.30 7.71 -18.67
C GLU A 310 -15.88 7.75 -18.08
N LEU A 311 -15.30 6.58 -17.79
CA LEU A 311 -13.95 6.47 -17.24
C LEU A 311 -12.89 6.91 -18.26
N ALA A 312 -13.07 6.55 -19.54
CA ALA A 312 -12.18 6.98 -20.63
C ALA A 312 -12.21 8.50 -20.82
N ALA A 313 -13.39 9.12 -20.77
CA ALA A 313 -13.52 10.58 -20.81
C ALA A 313 -12.82 11.30 -19.66
N ARG A 314 -12.58 10.59 -18.54
CA ARG A 314 -11.82 11.07 -17.38
C ARG A 314 -10.35 10.67 -17.41
N HIS A 315 -9.86 10.11 -18.52
CA HIS A 315 -8.48 9.62 -18.68
C HIS A 315 -8.07 8.55 -17.65
N ALA A 316 -9.01 7.71 -17.21
CA ALA A 316 -8.72 6.61 -16.30
C ALA A 316 -7.81 5.57 -16.95
N ASN A 317 -6.93 4.94 -16.18
CA ASN A 317 -6.03 3.88 -16.65
C ASN A 317 -6.81 2.57 -16.82
N LEU A 318 -7.34 2.31 -18.02
CA LEU A 318 -8.19 1.18 -18.31
C LEU A 318 -7.40 -0.08 -18.71
N ALA A 319 -7.75 -1.23 -18.13
CA ALA A 319 -7.32 -2.56 -18.60
C ALA A 319 -8.40 -3.26 -19.45
N VAL A 320 -9.49 -2.57 -19.73
CA VAL A 320 -10.66 -3.12 -20.40
C VAL A 320 -11.18 -2.13 -21.43
N SER A 321 -11.61 -2.62 -22.59
CA SER A 321 -12.04 -1.82 -23.74
C SER A 321 -13.54 -1.95 -24.07
N SER A 322 -14.21 -2.98 -23.55
CA SER A 322 -15.64 -3.22 -23.81
C SER A 322 -16.32 -4.00 -22.70
N GLY A 323 -17.66 -3.87 -22.63
CA GLY A 323 -18.49 -4.63 -21.70
C GLY A 323 -18.40 -6.13 -21.92
N ARG A 324 -18.30 -6.56 -23.18
CA ARG A 324 -18.09 -7.97 -23.54
C ARG A 324 -16.80 -8.50 -22.92
N GLN A 325 -15.67 -7.85 -23.18
CA GLN A 325 -14.38 -8.22 -22.61
C GLN A 325 -14.42 -8.27 -21.08
N ALA A 326 -15.01 -7.25 -20.46
CA ALA A 326 -15.14 -7.19 -19.02
C ALA A 326 -15.90 -8.38 -18.42
N ILE A 327 -17.00 -8.79 -19.08
CA ILE A 327 -17.79 -9.94 -18.64
C ILE A 327 -17.01 -11.25 -18.87
N ASP A 328 -16.39 -11.40 -20.04
CA ASP A 328 -15.64 -12.61 -20.39
C ASP A 328 -14.44 -12.85 -19.43
N GLU A 329 -13.77 -11.77 -18.98
CA GLU A 329 -12.63 -11.87 -18.05
C GLU A 329 -13.04 -11.93 -16.57
N ALA A 330 -14.17 -11.32 -16.17
CA ALA A 330 -14.54 -11.19 -14.77
C ALA A 330 -15.53 -12.25 -14.27
N ALA A 331 -16.39 -12.80 -15.15
CA ALA A 331 -17.49 -13.66 -14.74
C ALA A 331 -16.99 -14.93 -14.05
N GLU A 332 -16.13 -15.71 -14.70
CA GLU A 332 -15.61 -16.98 -14.16
C GLU A 332 -14.89 -16.79 -12.83
N PRO A 333 -13.93 -15.83 -12.67
CA PRO A 333 -13.31 -15.56 -11.37
C PRO A 333 -14.31 -15.20 -10.26
N LEU A 334 -15.29 -14.35 -10.56
CA LEU A 334 -16.30 -13.93 -9.58
C LEU A 334 -17.28 -15.07 -9.21
N GLU A 335 -17.60 -15.96 -10.17
CA GLU A 335 -18.40 -17.16 -9.92
C GLU A 335 -17.63 -18.19 -9.10
N THR A 336 -16.38 -18.48 -9.43
CA THR A 336 -15.50 -19.39 -8.69
C THR A 336 -15.34 -18.92 -7.23
N ARG A 337 -15.30 -17.60 -6.99
CA ARG A 337 -15.27 -17.01 -5.67
C ARG A 337 -16.64 -16.98 -4.97
N GLY A 338 -17.71 -17.41 -5.63
CA GLY A 338 -19.07 -17.39 -5.08
C GLY A 338 -19.65 -15.99 -4.88
N ILE A 339 -19.09 -14.98 -5.56
CA ILE A 339 -19.53 -13.57 -5.45
C ILE A 339 -20.78 -13.35 -6.28
N VAL A 340 -20.81 -13.91 -7.48
CA VAL A 340 -21.98 -13.94 -8.38
C VAL A 340 -22.27 -15.35 -8.85
N VAL A 341 -23.42 -15.54 -9.49
CA VAL A 341 -23.77 -16.79 -10.16
C VAL A 341 -24.45 -16.46 -11.50
N ALA A 342 -24.08 -17.22 -12.55
CA ALA A 342 -24.76 -17.17 -13.83
C ALA A 342 -25.85 -18.26 -13.90
N GLU A 343 -27.11 -17.86 -14.01
CA GLU A 343 -28.26 -18.74 -14.13
C GLU A 343 -29.21 -18.25 -15.20
N ARG A 344 -29.56 -19.11 -16.15
CA ARG A 344 -30.56 -18.82 -17.23
C ARG A 344 -30.28 -17.51 -17.97
N GLY A 345 -29.01 -17.25 -18.34
CA GLY A 345 -28.60 -16.04 -19.08
C GLY A 345 -28.59 -14.75 -18.25
N ARG A 346 -28.66 -14.86 -16.93
CA ARG A 346 -28.63 -13.74 -16.02
C ARG A 346 -27.52 -13.92 -14.97
N PHE A 347 -26.90 -12.83 -14.58
CA PHE A 347 -26.04 -12.79 -13.39
C PHE A 347 -26.85 -12.38 -12.16
N ARG A 348 -26.62 -13.05 -11.04
CA ARG A 348 -27.21 -12.75 -9.74
C ARG A 348 -26.11 -12.56 -8.69
N VAL A 349 -26.30 -11.58 -7.82
CA VAL A 349 -25.37 -11.32 -6.71
C VAL A 349 -25.59 -12.34 -5.60
N ARG A 350 -24.53 -13.03 -5.19
CA ARG A 350 -24.48 -13.93 -4.02
C ARG A 350 -23.87 -13.24 -2.81
N GLU A 351 -22.69 -12.62 -2.98
CA GLU A 351 -21.94 -11.93 -1.92
C GLU A 351 -21.91 -10.42 -2.17
N ARG A 352 -22.98 -9.74 -1.76
CA ARG A 352 -23.16 -8.30 -2.00
C ARG A 352 -22.02 -7.46 -1.41
N THR A 353 -21.51 -7.82 -0.23
CA THR A 353 -20.46 -7.05 0.47
C THR A 353 -19.14 -7.13 -0.29
N VAL A 354 -18.78 -8.31 -0.78
CA VAL A 354 -17.55 -8.52 -1.56
C VAL A 354 -17.67 -7.86 -2.94
N LEU A 355 -18.81 -7.99 -3.59
CA LEU A 355 -19.05 -7.30 -4.86
C LEU A 355 -18.92 -5.79 -4.72
N LYS A 356 -19.49 -5.21 -3.64
CA LYS A 356 -19.37 -3.78 -3.33
C LYS A 356 -17.91 -3.37 -3.09
N TYR A 357 -17.09 -4.23 -2.48
CA TYR A 357 -15.66 -3.98 -2.33
C TYR A 357 -15.00 -3.70 -3.69
N TYR A 358 -15.22 -4.57 -4.70
CA TYR A 358 -14.67 -4.37 -6.06
C TYR A 358 -15.23 -3.13 -6.75
N ALA A 359 -16.54 -2.88 -6.65
CA ALA A 359 -17.16 -1.69 -7.22
C ALA A 359 -16.53 -0.39 -6.69
N ARG A 360 -16.20 -0.34 -5.41
CA ARG A 360 -15.64 0.84 -4.75
C ARG A 360 -14.15 1.07 -5.03
N THR A 361 -13.46 0.12 -5.63
CA THR A 361 -12.04 0.31 -5.99
C THR A 361 -11.84 1.44 -7.00
N ILE A 362 -12.85 1.71 -7.84
CA ILE A 362 -12.84 2.75 -8.89
C ILE A 362 -13.71 3.97 -8.55
N GLU A 363 -14.37 3.99 -7.38
CA GLU A 363 -15.31 5.06 -7.00
C GLU A 363 -14.67 6.45 -7.03
N HIS A 364 -13.39 6.56 -6.63
CA HIS A 364 -12.64 7.82 -6.64
C HIS A 364 -12.40 8.39 -8.04
N LEU A 365 -12.49 7.57 -9.10
CA LEU A 365 -12.37 7.99 -10.49
C LEU A 365 -13.69 8.57 -11.03
N LEU A 366 -14.82 8.25 -10.39
CA LEU A 366 -16.17 8.64 -10.80
C LEU A 366 -16.68 9.89 -10.07
N VAL A 367 -16.09 10.21 -8.91
CA VAL A 367 -16.46 11.43 -8.17
C VAL A 367 -15.94 12.66 -8.89
N THR A 368 -16.84 13.51 -9.35
CA THR A 368 -16.48 14.83 -9.91
C THR A 368 -15.82 15.64 -8.80
N THR A 369 -14.61 16.16 -9.04
CA THR A 369 -13.88 17.07 -8.13
C THR A 369 -14.61 18.44 -8.03
N GLY A 370 -15.83 18.44 -7.53
CA GLY A 370 -16.72 19.59 -7.47
C GLY A 370 -17.34 19.86 -6.09
N ARG A 371 -16.83 19.20 -5.03
CA ARG A 371 -17.23 19.55 -3.63
C ARG A 371 -16.02 19.43 -2.71
N THR A 372 -15.16 20.44 -2.72
CA THR A 372 -14.33 20.78 -1.56
C THR A 372 -15.27 21.41 -0.52
N HIS A 373 -15.55 20.67 0.53
CA HIS A 373 -16.03 21.23 1.80
C HIS A 373 -14.91 21.21 2.81
#